data_467117c293286187509e857330d62add
#
_entry.id   467117c293286187509e857330d62add
#
_cell.length_a   1.000
_cell.length_b   1.000
_cell.length_c   1.000
_cell.angle_alpha   90.00
_cell.angle_beta   90.00
_cell.angle_gamma   90.00
#
_symmetry.space_group_name_H-M   'P 1'
#
loop_
_entity.id
_entity.type
_entity.pdbx_description
1 polymer ?
#
loop_
_entity_poly.entity_id
_entity_poly.type
_entity_poly.pdbx_seq_one_letter_code
_entity_poly.pdbx_strand_id
1 'polypeptide(L)'
;MRIYIAVFFFFLTEFSFSQNNSSWFTQLMIRELVYELSDDDYEGRQTGEEGGQKAGDYIFNYFTKKFKDFKNVDIYTQEFEFSVSKNPHINSDNGVKKLAKNIMCYIDNKKEETIVIGAHYDHLGHGHFGSLYTGEQSLIHNGADDNASGVALGMALMDVLYDSNKMYNYLFIAFDGEEMGLYGSSFFCKNPTIDLSDIRFMLNFDMVGRLNSNNDLAINGVGTSSKWIDLINQVNIDNNFKLKLSESGIGPSDHSSFYLQDIPALHFFTGQHEDYHKPSDDRNKVNYEGILDILFFVENIIYASNSINDFDFKETKNDSQKTPKFSVTLGVMPDYLFSGKGMRIDGVSKGKTGDKYGILKGDIVIKMGSVDVSDMMSYMKGLSQFNKGDETIVKILREGKEINISLIFQ
;
A
#
# COMPACT_ATOMS: atom_id res chain seq x y z
N MET A 1 40.82 37.46 -12.26
CA MET A 1 39.46 37.03 -12.64
C MET A 1 39.37 35.61 -13.22
N ARG A 2 40.47 34.84 -13.32
CA ARG A 2 40.44 33.42 -13.78
C ARG A 2 40.47 32.37 -12.66
N ILE A 3 40.80 32.72 -11.43
CA ILE A 3 40.90 31.76 -10.31
C ILE A 3 39.52 31.45 -9.70
N TYR A 4 38.55 32.37 -9.73
CA TYR A 4 37.21 32.16 -9.17
C TYR A 4 36.35 31.20 -9.98
N ILE A 5 36.58 31.03 -11.27
CA ILE A 5 35.79 30.11 -12.13
C ILE A 5 36.20 28.65 -11.89
N ALA A 6 37.48 28.38 -11.61
CA ALA A 6 37.95 27.01 -11.34
C ALA A 6 37.46 26.46 -9.99
N VAL A 7 37.37 27.32 -8.97
CA VAL A 7 36.86 26.92 -7.63
C VAL A 7 35.36 26.61 -7.69
N PHE A 8 34.58 27.40 -8.47
CA PHE A 8 33.14 27.17 -8.60
C PHE A 8 32.82 25.86 -9.36
N PHE A 9 33.61 25.52 -10.40
CA PHE A 9 33.46 24.24 -11.11
C PHE A 9 33.86 23.05 -10.28
N PHE A 10 34.85 23.18 -9.40
CA PHE A 10 35.27 22.08 -8.52
C PHE A 10 34.21 21.80 -7.44
N PHE A 11 33.59 22.81 -6.83
CA PHE A 11 32.49 22.65 -5.89
C PHE A 11 31.24 22.05 -6.54
N LEU A 12 30.90 22.42 -7.79
CA LEU A 12 29.78 21.83 -8.51
C LEU A 12 30.01 20.37 -8.85
N THR A 13 31.23 19.96 -9.20
CA THR A 13 31.55 18.56 -9.50
C THR A 13 31.59 17.70 -8.24
N GLU A 14 32.09 18.20 -7.13
CA GLU A 14 32.06 17.45 -5.86
C GLU A 14 30.63 17.30 -5.31
N PHE A 15 29.80 18.33 -5.42
CA PHE A 15 28.38 18.28 -5.01
C PHE A 15 27.58 17.29 -5.87
N SER A 16 27.75 17.31 -7.18
CA SER A 16 27.10 16.34 -8.10
C SER A 16 27.60 14.90 -7.87
N PHE A 17 28.87 14.72 -7.56
CA PHE A 17 29.46 13.41 -7.27
C PHE A 17 28.97 12.85 -5.92
N SER A 18 28.79 13.72 -4.92
CA SER A 18 28.24 13.37 -3.61
C SER A 18 26.77 12.96 -3.69
N GLN A 19 25.94 13.72 -4.43
CA GLN A 19 24.53 13.37 -4.64
C GLN A 19 24.36 12.05 -5.41
N ASN A 20 25.13 11.83 -6.47
CA ASN A 20 25.07 10.58 -7.22
C ASN A 20 25.49 9.37 -6.38
N ASN A 21 26.47 9.52 -5.49
CA ASN A 21 26.88 8.45 -4.58
C ASN A 21 25.79 8.15 -3.53
N SER A 22 25.17 9.16 -2.94
CA SER A 22 24.09 8.99 -1.96
C SER A 22 22.89 8.26 -2.57
N SER A 23 22.45 8.69 -3.74
CA SER A 23 21.36 8.06 -4.50
C SER A 23 21.65 6.59 -4.83
N TRP A 24 22.88 6.27 -5.26
CA TRP A 24 23.26 4.90 -5.58
C TRP A 24 23.25 3.99 -4.32
N PHE A 25 23.74 4.49 -3.18
CA PHE A 25 23.69 3.74 -1.92
C PHE A 25 22.26 3.48 -1.46
N THR A 26 21.36 4.45 -1.58
CA THR A 26 19.94 4.28 -1.25
C THR A 26 19.28 3.25 -2.14
N GLN A 27 19.55 3.26 -3.45
CA GLN A 27 19.03 2.27 -4.39
C GLN A 27 19.54 0.85 -4.07
N LEU A 28 20.84 0.72 -3.74
CA LEU A 28 21.39 -0.56 -3.34
C LEU A 28 20.73 -1.09 -2.07
N MET A 29 20.51 -0.22 -1.08
CA MET A 29 19.82 -0.57 0.17
C MET A 29 18.38 -1.05 -0.11
N ILE A 30 17.61 -0.32 -0.91
CA ILE A 30 16.25 -0.73 -1.32
C ILE A 30 16.29 -2.12 -1.96
N ARG A 31 17.24 -2.34 -2.87
CA ARG A 31 17.39 -3.63 -3.53
C ARG A 31 17.70 -4.76 -2.55
N GLU A 32 18.63 -4.55 -1.62
CA GLU A 32 18.99 -5.55 -0.60
C GLU A 32 17.79 -5.88 0.29
N LEU A 33 17.01 -4.87 0.71
CA LEU A 33 15.82 -5.07 1.53
C LEU A 33 14.73 -5.87 0.80
N VAL A 34 14.46 -5.57 -0.47
CA VAL A 34 13.50 -6.36 -1.26
C VAL A 34 14.02 -7.78 -1.48
N TYR A 35 15.30 -7.95 -1.79
CA TYR A 35 15.90 -9.28 -2.01
C TYR A 35 15.80 -10.15 -0.76
N GLU A 36 16.03 -9.55 0.40
CA GLU A 36 15.92 -10.26 1.68
C GLU A 36 14.45 -10.61 1.96
N LEU A 37 13.56 -9.62 2.03
CA LEU A 37 12.16 -9.85 2.41
C LEU A 37 11.39 -10.75 1.45
N SER A 38 11.80 -10.83 0.19
CA SER A 38 11.19 -11.73 -0.81
C SER A 38 11.96 -13.02 -1.03
N ASP A 39 12.80 -13.42 -0.08
CA ASP A 39 13.50 -14.71 -0.13
C ASP A 39 12.59 -15.86 0.33
N ASP A 40 12.80 -17.05 -0.23
CA ASP A 40 12.05 -18.27 0.12
C ASP A 40 12.17 -18.63 1.61
N ASP A 41 13.23 -18.21 2.30
CA ASP A 41 13.45 -18.44 3.74
C ASP A 41 12.36 -17.79 4.61
N TYR A 42 11.64 -16.80 4.10
CA TYR A 42 10.49 -16.17 4.75
C TYR A 42 9.14 -16.81 4.38
N GLU A 43 9.15 -17.88 3.59
CA GLU A 43 7.96 -18.68 3.27
C GLU A 43 6.75 -17.84 2.84
N GLY A 44 7.00 -16.70 2.15
CA GLY A 44 5.96 -15.77 1.69
C GLY A 44 5.30 -14.98 2.83
N ARG A 45 5.94 -14.81 3.98
CA ARG A 45 5.61 -13.89 5.08
C ARG A 45 4.17 -13.92 5.61
N GLN A 46 3.51 -15.08 5.56
CA GLN A 46 2.11 -15.15 5.99
C GLN A 46 1.95 -14.76 7.47
N THR A 47 0.99 -13.89 7.74
CA THR A 47 0.60 -13.45 9.10
C THR A 47 0.35 -14.61 10.05
N GLY A 48 0.99 -14.57 11.23
CA GLY A 48 0.83 -15.58 12.26
C GLY A 48 1.48 -16.93 11.94
N GLU A 49 2.28 -17.02 10.87
CA GLU A 49 3.12 -18.18 10.54
C GLU A 49 4.62 -17.85 10.78
N GLU A 50 5.46 -18.87 10.76
CA GLU A 50 6.89 -18.74 11.05
C GLU A 50 7.59 -17.76 10.09
N GLY A 51 7.28 -17.81 8.80
CA GLY A 51 7.86 -16.91 7.80
C GLY A 51 7.53 -15.45 8.05
N GLY A 52 6.27 -15.12 8.41
CA GLY A 52 5.87 -13.77 8.80
C GLY A 52 6.58 -13.31 10.07
N GLN A 53 6.74 -14.19 11.07
CA GLN A 53 7.48 -13.86 12.30
C GLN A 53 8.95 -13.54 12.01
N LYS A 54 9.62 -14.36 11.18
CA LYS A 54 11.02 -14.13 10.74
C LYS A 54 11.16 -12.78 10.01
N ALA A 55 10.24 -12.43 9.13
CA ALA A 55 10.26 -11.16 8.41
C ALA A 55 10.13 -9.96 9.36
N GLY A 56 9.18 -10.03 10.30
CA GLY A 56 9.06 -9.01 11.33
C GLY A 56 10.33 -8.89 12.20
N ASP A 57 10.93 -10.01 12.59
CA ASP A 57 12.20 -10.02 13.35
C ASP A 57 13.36 -9.43 12.54
N TYR A 58 13.41 -9.69 11.23
CA TYR A 58 14.40 -9.07 10.35
C TYR A 58 14.27 -7.54 10.34
N ILE A 59 13.05 -7.01 10.11
CA ILE A 59 12.79 -5.56 10.09
C ILE A 59 13.17 -4.92 11.44
N PHE A 60 12.77 -5.53 12.56
CA PHE A 60 13.11 -5.07 13.90
C PHE A 60 14.63 -5.03 14.13
N ASN A 61 15.33 -6.11 13.78
CA ASN A 61 16.76 -6.23 13.94
C ASN A 61 17.53 -5.27 13.02
N TYR A 62 17.04 -5.04 11.81
CA TYR A 62 17.61 -4.06 10.89
C TYR A 62 17.65 -2.67 11.52
N PHE A 63 16.51 -2.17 11.98
CA PHE A 63 16.45 -0.85 12.61
C PHE A 63 17.25 -0.79 13.91
N THR A 64 17.18 -1.83 14.75
CA THR A 64 17.95 -1.91 15.99
C THR A 64 19.44 -1.83 15.72
N LYS A 65 19.95 -2.51 14.71
CA LYS A 65 21.36 -2.45 14.31
C LYS A 65 21.73 -1.09 13.71
N LYS A 66 20.86 -0.56 12.85
CA LYS A 66 21.08 0.70 12.13
C LYS A 66 21.15 1.88 13.09
N PHE A 67 20.21 1.96 14.03
CA PHE A 67 20.06 3.10 14.93
C PHE A 67 20.55 2.85 16.36
N LYS A 68 21.37 1.81 16.59
CA LYS A 68 21.84 1.40 17.93
C LYS A 68 22.51 2.51 18.76
N ASP A 69 23.17 3.45 18.10
CA ASP A 69 23.93 4.54 18.76
C ASP A 69 23.13 5.87 18.79
N PHE A 70 21.88 5.88 18.33
CA PHE A 70 21.05 7.06 18.18
C PHE A 70 20.04 7.15 19.34
N LYS A 71 20.15 8.21 20.15
CA LYS A 71 19.35 8.37 21.39
C LYS A 71 17.91 8.85 21.16
N ASN A 72 17.63 9.35 19.98
CA ASN A 72 16.32 9.88 19.60
C ASN A 72 15.57 8.96 18.64
N VAL A 73 15.94 7.68 18.61
CA VAL A 73 15.24 6.67 17.80
C VAL A 73 14.83 5.52 18.71
N ASP A 74 13.54 5.25 18.75
CA ASP A 74 12.94 4.15 19.49
C ASP A 74 12.45 3.08 18.53
N ILE A 75 12.83 1.81 18.77
CA ILE A 75 12.42 0.66 17.97
C ILE A 75 11.67 -0.31 18.88
N TYR A 76 10.44 -0.61 18.51
CA TYR A 76 9.56 -1.43 19.32
C TYR A 76 8.54 -2.19 18.47
N THR A 77 7.84 -3.13 19.09
CA THR A 77 6.80 -3.94 18.46
C THR A 77 5.46 -3.70 19.15
N GLN A 78 4.39 -3.88 18.39
CA GLN A 78 3.03 -3.88 18.92
C GLN A 78 2.37 -5.21 18.57
N GLU A 79 2.30 -6.11 19.54
CA GLU A 79 1.70 -7.43 19.39
C GLU A 79 0.18 -7.38 19.50
N PHE A 80 -0.49 -8.21 18.71
CA PHE A 80 -1.95 -8.37 18.79
C PHE A 80 -2.38 -9.78 18.42
N GLU A 81 -3.54 -10.19 18.98
CA GLU A 81 -4.19 -11.45 18.60
C GLU A 81 -5.21 -11.21 17.49
N PHE A 82 -5.27 -12.14 16.56
CA PHE A 82 -6.31 -12.19 15.54
C PHE A 82 -6.86 -13.61 15.41
N SER A 83 -8.06 -13.74 14.86
CA SER A 83 -8.71 -15.05 14.68
C SER A 83 -8.71 -15.42 13.21
N VAL A 84 -8.08 -16.55 12.88
CA VAL A 84 -8.15 -17.13 11.53
C VAL A 84 -9.45 -17.89 11.39
N SER A 85 -10.38 -17.38 10.62
CA SER A 85 -11.57 -18.09 10.20
C SER A 85 -11.29 -18.91 8.94
N LYS A 86 -11.87 -20.11 8.83
CA LYS A 86 -11.85 -20.89 7.57
C LYS A 86 -12.53 -20.14 6.42
N ASN A 87 -13.28 -19.10 6.72
CA ASN A 87 -13.86 -18.18 5.76
C ASN A 87 -13.66 -16.76 6.32
N PRO A 88 -12.78 -15.94 5.74
CA PRO A 88 -12.43 -14.60 6.23
C PRO A 88 -13.63 -13.62 6.21
N HIS A 89 -14.68 -13.94 5.46
CA HIS A 89 -15.91 -13.15 5.39
C HIS A 89 -16.94 -13.51 6.46
N ILE A 90 -16.64 -14.50 7.32
CA ILE A 90 -17.53 -14.93 8.42
C ILE A 90 -16.78 -14.75 9.73
N ASN A 91 -17.17 -13.76 10.52
CA ASN A 91 -16.76 -13.67 11.92
C ASN A 91 -17.32 -14.89 12.67
N SER A 92 -16.55 -15.96 12.78
CA SER A 92 -16.88 -17.09 13.65
C SER A 92 -16.06 -16.97 14.93
N ASP A 93 -16.72 -16.93 16.07
CA ASP A 93 -16.09 -16.95 17.41
C ASP A 93 -15.23 -18.21 17.67
N ASN A 94 -15.13 -19.12 16.69
CA ASN A 94 -14.43 -20.41 16.75
C ASN A 94 -13.15 -20.45 15.92
N GLY A 95 -12.58 -19.31 15.51
CA GLY A 95 -11.29 -19.24 14.78
C GLY A 95 -10.11 -19.65 15.67
N VAL A 96 -9.05 -20.17 15.05
CA VAL A 96 -7.76 -20.37 15.73
C VAL A 96 -7.14 -19.00 15.95
N LYS A 97 -6.87 -18.68 17.23
CA LYS A 97 -6.15 -17.46 17.59
C LYS A 97 -4.69 -17.58 17.20
N LYS A 98 -4.17 -16.55 16.54
CA LYS A 98 -2.77 -16.39 16.20
C LYS A 98 -2.26 -15.05 16.65
N LEU A 99 -0.95 -14.94 16.82
CA LEU A 99 -0.27 -13.70 17.15
C LEU A 99 0.29 -13.06 15.87
N ALA A 100 0.16 -11.74 15.80
CA ALA A 100 0.77 -10.88 14.81
C ALA A 100 1.42 -9.69 15.50
N LYS A 101 2.29 -8.96 14.80
CA LYS A 101 2.98 -7.82 15.38
C LYS A 101 3.28 -6.75 14.33
N ASN A 102 2.92 -5.51 14.64
CA ASN A 102 3.45 -4.37 13.91
C ASN A 102 4.88 -4.09 14.39
N ILE A 103 5.77 -3.70 13.47
CA ILE A 103 7.14 -3.28 13.77
C ILE A 103 7.25 -1.78 13.59
N MET A 104 7.81 -1.10 14.58
CA MET A 104 7.84 0.35 14.63
C MET A 104 9.24 0.91 14.78
N CYS A 105 9.52 1.97 14.05
CA CYS A 105 10.71 2.79 14.20
C CYS A 105 10.27 4.25 14.34
N TYR A 106 10.50 4.85 15.52
CA TYR A 106 10.10 6.22 15.83
C TYR A 106 11.33 7.11 15.97
N ILE A 107 11.41 8.17 15.15
CA ILE A 107 12.42 9.22 15.22
C ILE A 107 11.83 10.41 15.95
N ASP A 108 12.28 10.68 17.17
CA ASP A 108 11.85 11.79 17.99
C ASP A 108 12.75 13.02 17.76
N ASN A 109 12.31 13.91 16.91
CA ASN A 109 12.95 15.21 16.67
C ASN A 109 12.46 16.30 17.63
N LYS A 110 11.73 15.94 18.69
CA LYS A 110 11.15 16.86 19.67
C LYS A 110 10.19 17.87 19.04
N LYS A 111 9.32 17.38 18.14
CA LYS A 111 8.31 18.18 17.45
C LYS A 111 6.92 17.82 17.99
N GLU A 112 5.97 18.74 17.76
CA GLU A 112 4.57 18.53 18.13
C GLU A 112 3.90 17.55 17.17
N GLU A 113 4.26 17.58 15.88
CA GLU A 113 3.64 16.78 14.84
C GLU A 113 4.50 15.59 14.41
N THR A 114 3.83 14.48 14.10
CA THR A 114 4.43 13.25 13.60
C THR A 114 3.87 12.90 12.22
N ILE A 115 4.75 12.54 11.28
CA ILE A 115 4.37 11.94 10.01
C ILE A 115 4.47 10.42 10.16
N VAL A 116 3.38 9.71 9.83
CA VAL A 116 3.37 8.25 9.79
C VAL A 116 3.70 7.77 8.38
N ILE A 117 4.60 6.79 8.31
CA ILE A 117 5.04 6.11 7.10
C ILE A 117 4.66 4.64 7.27
N GLY A 118 3.81 4.11 6.40
CA GLY A 118 3.26 2.77 6.53
C GLY A 118 3.50 1.89 5.32
N ALA A 119 3.72 0.61 5.56
CA ALA A 119 3.70 -0.46 4.56
C ALA A 119 3.41 -1.78 5.26
N HIS A 120 2.62 -2.68 4.67
CA HIS A 120 2.48 -4.01 5.24
C HIS A 120 3.65 -4.90 4.85
N TYR A 121 4.03 -5.83 5.73
CA TYR A 121 5.13 -6.75 5.46
C TYR A 121 4.69 -8.20 5.30
N ASP A 122 3.45 -8.51 5.67
CA ASP A 122 2.86 -9.83 5.43
C ASP A 122 2.54 -10.03 3.94
N HIS A 123 2.40 -11.31 3.55
CA HIS A 123 1.89 -11.71 2.25
C HIS A 123 1.25 -13.10 2.34
N LEU A 124 1.01 -13.77 1.21
CA LEU A 124 0.11 -14.91 1.10
C LEU A 124 0.70 -16.27 1.51
N GLY A 125 1.98 -16.33 1.94
CA GLY A 125 2.61 -17.59 2.31
C GLY A 125 2.65 -18.59 1.16
N HIS A 126 2.11 -19.77 1.39
CA HIS A 126 1.97 -20.81 0.38
C HIS A 126 0.69 -20.68 -0.48
N GLY A 127 0.03 -19.53 -0.45
CA GLY A 127 -1.12 -19.24 -1.29
C GLY A 127 -2.41 -20.00 -0.94
N HIS A 128 -2.54 -20.45 0.30
CA HIS A 128 -3.77 -21.13 0.76
C HIS A 128 -4.98 -20.18 0.80
N PHE A 129 -4.72 -18.88 0.89
CA PHE A 129 -5.72 -17.83 0.91
C PHE A 129 -5.27 -16.66 0.03
N GLY A 130 -6.18 -16.00 -0.66
CA GLY A 130 -5.90 -14.79 -1.45
C GLY A 130 -5.19 -15.02 -2.78
N SER A 131 -4.58 -16.19 -3.02
CA SER A 131 -3.81 -16.48 -4.22
C SER A 131 -4.66 -16.45 -5.51
N LEU A 132 -4.09 -15.90 -6.56
CA LEU A 132 -4.58 -15.92 -7.93
C LEU A 132 -3.84 -16.94 -8.81
N TYR A 133 -2.95 -17.72 -8.21
CA TYR A 133 -2.29 -18.82 -8.91
C TYR A 133 -3.28 -19.97 -9.17
N THR A 134 -3.30 -20.45 -10.40
CA THR A 134 -4.26 -21.48 -10.85
C THR A 134 -3.66 -22.87 -10.99
N GLY A 135 -2.36 -23.05 -10.63
CA GLY A 135 -1.70 -24.36 -10.62
C GLY A 135 -2.15 -25.22 -9.45
N GLU A 136 -1.87 -26.52 -9.53
CA GLU A 136 -2.25 -27.51 -8.50
C GLU A 136 -1.27 -27.55 -7.32
N GLN A 137 -0.05 -27.04 -7.50
CA GLN A 137 1.01 -27.10 -6.49
C GLN A 137 0.86 -25.92 -5.52
N SER A 138 1.10 -26.18 -4.22
CA SER A 138 1.29 -25.13 -3.24
C SER A 138 2.70 -24.58 -3.44
N LEU A 139 2.79 -23.30 -3.82
CA LEU A 139 4.04 -22.59 -4.07
C LEU A 139 4.17 -21.41 -3.14
N ILE A 140 5.39 -21.02 -2.80
CA ILE A 140 5.66 -19.83 -2.02
C ILE A 140 5.28 -18.59 -2.86
N HIS A 141 4.56 -17.67 -2.23
CA HIS A 141 4.24 -16.36 -2.78
C HIS A 141 5.18 -15.34 -2.14
N ASN A 142 6.27 -15.02 -2.81
CA ASN A 142 7.32 -14.17 -2.25
C ASN A 142 6.93 -12.71 -2.13
N GLY A 143 5.93 -12.24 -2.89
CA GLY A 143 5.40 -10.89 -2.77
C GLY A 143 6.49 -9.82 -2.82
N ALA A 144 7.29 -9.81 -3.88
CA ALA A 144 8.41 -8.87 -4.00
C ALA A 144 7.93 -7.44 -4.25
N ASP A 145 6.88 -7.28 -5.08
CA ASP A 145 6.21 -6.00 -5.18
C ASP A 145 5.15 -5.85 -4.09
N ASP A 146 4.41 -6.90 -3.81
CA ASP A 146 3.36 -6.96 -2.80
C ASP A 146 3.80 -7.73 -1.52
N ASN A 147 4.36 -7.11 -0.44
CA ASN A 147 4.67 -5.70 -0.43
C ASN A 147 6.08 -5.45 0.14
N ALA A 148 7.07 -6.32 -0.26
CA ALA A 148 8.45 -6.06 0.12
C ALA A 148 8.96 -4.73 -0.46
N SER A 149 8.40 -4.29 -1.61
CA SER A 149 8.75 -3.01 -2.25
C SER A 149 8.38 -1.80 -1.39
N GLY A 150 7.16 -1.78 -0.84
CA GLY A 150 6.69 -0.72 0.05
C GLY A 150 7.43 -0.67 1.37
N VAL A 151 7.70 -1.85 1.98
CA VAL A 151 8.52 -1.94 3.20
C VAL A 151 9.91 -1.39 2.95
N ALA A 152 10.57 -1.81 1.86
CA ALA A 152 11.91 -1.36 1.52
C ALA A 152 11.97 0.15 1.28
N LEU A 153 10.98 0.72 0.58
CA LEU A 153 10.85 2.17 0.40
C LEU A 153 10.72 2.88 1.74
N GLY A 154 9.78 2.43 2.59
CA GLY A 154 9.56 3.05 3.90
C GLY A 154 10.79 3.01 4.80
N MET A 155 11.49 1.86 4.86
CA MET A 155 12.73 1.71 5.63
C MET A 155 13.83 2.64 5.10
N ALA A 156 14.00 2.74 3.79
CA ALA A 156 14.98 3.64 3.17
C ALA A 156 14.63 5.11 3.38
N LEU A 157 13.33 5.44 3.33
CA LEU A 157 12.86 6.81 3.60
C LEU A 157 13.16 7.25 5.03
N MET A 158 13.03 6.36 6.03
CA MET A 158 13.41 6.67 7.42
C MET A 158 14.88 7.03 7.54
N ASP A 159 15.75 6.33 6.83
CA ASP A 159 17.19 6.63 6.80
C ASP A 159 17.46 8.02 6.22
N VAL A 160 16.86 8.32 5.07
CA VAL A 160 16.98 9.63 4.41
C VAL A 160 16.43 10.76 5.30
N LEU A 161 15.24 10.59 5.87
CA LEU A 161 14.61 11.61 6.73
C LEU A 161 15.37 11.85 8.03
N TYR A 162 16.01 10.82 8.59
CA TYR A 162 16.86 10.98 9.77
C TYR A 162 17.96 12.01 9.53
N ASP A 163 18.56 12.00 8.35
CA ASP A 163 19.67 12.92 8.01
C ASP A 163 19.17 14.26 7.43
N SER A 164 18.11 14.25 6.62
CA SER A 164 17.73 15.39 5.79
C SER A 164 16.67 16.30 6.41
N ASN A 165 15.75 15.80 7.23
CA ASN A 165 14.59 16.57 7.70
C ASN A 165 14.32 16.40 9.19
N LYS A 166 14.40 17.49 9.95
CA LYS A 166 14.14 17.54 11.40
C LYS A 166 12.88 18.35 11.74
N MET A 167 11.99 18.59 10.78
CA MET A 167 10.82 19.43 10.99
C MET A 167 9.67 18.72 11.69
N TYR A 168 9.63 17.38 11.62
CA TYR A 168 8.63 16.51 12.24
C TYR A 168 9.28 15.37 13.02
N ASN A 169 8.52 14.72 13.88
CA ASN A 169 8.82 13.35 14.27
C ASN A 169 8.38 12.42 13.14
N TYR A 170 8.99 11.25 13.05
CA TYR A 170 8.64 10.24 12.03
C TYR A 170 8.37 8.91 12.68
N LEU A 171 7.26 8.28 12.32
CA LEU A 171 6.91 6.94 12.77
C LEU A 171 6.74 6.03 11.56
N PHE A 172 7.71 5.15 11.32
CA PHE A 172 7.52 4.05 10.38
C PHE A 172 6.81 2.90 11.07
N ILE A 173 5.82 2.32 10.40
CA ILE A 173 5.11 1.12 10.84
C ILE A 173 5.10 0.11 9.70
N ALA A 174 5.77 -1.03 9.90
CA ALA A 174 5.55 -2.20 9.09
C ALA A 174 4.36 -2.96 9.69
N PHE A 175 3.23 -2.94 8.98
CA PHE A 175 1.97 -3.57 9.42
C PHE A 175 1.97 -5.06 9.14
N ASP A 176 1.36 -5.83 10.04
CA ASP A 176 1.10 -7.26 9.86
C ASP A 176 -0.40 -7.51 9.64
N GLY A 177 -0.75 -8.42 8.74
CA GLY A 177 -2.13 -8.85 8.54
C GLY A 177 -2.97 -7.91 7.67
N GLU A 178 -2.35 -7.19 6.75
CA GLU A 178 -3.02 -6.40 5.72
C GLU A 178 -3.84 -7.32 4.81
N GLU A 179 -3.22 -8.38 4.29
CA GLU A 179 -3.79 -9.37 3.37
C GLU A 179 -4.98 -10.12 3.96
N MET A 180 -5.10 -10.11 5.26
CA MET A 180 -6.20 -10.74 6.00
C MET A 180 -7.30 -9.75 6.40
N GLY A 181 -7.17 -8.47 6.04
CA GLY A 181 -8.16 -7.43 6.24
C GLY A 181 -7.72 -6.28 7.16
N LEU A 182 -6.56 -5.71 6.92
CA LEU A 182 -6.01 -4.51 7.57
C LEU A 182 -5.87 -4.68 9.09
N TYR A 183 -5.52 -5.88 9.58
CA TYR A 183 -5.50 -6.13 11.02
C TYR A 183 -4.50 -5.24 11.76
N GLY A 184 -3.28 -5.10 11.24
CA GLY A 184 -2.22 -4.34 11.89
C GLY A 184 -2.51 -2.86 11.99
N SER A 185 -2.89 -2.22 10.90
CA SER A 185 -3.22 -0.80 10.88
C SER A 185 -4.49 -0.49 11.68
N SER A 186 -5.51 -1.36 11.57
CA SER A 186 -6.73 -1.24 12.37
C SER A 186 -6.46 -1.42 13.86
N PHE A 187 -5.53 -2.30 14.25
CA PHE A 187 -5.13 -2.47 15.65
C PHE A 187 -4.37 -1.25 16.15
N PHE A 188 -3.41 -0.73 15.38
CA PHE A 188 -2.68 0.49 15.73
C PHE A 188 -3.63 1.67 15.95
N CYS A 189 -4.56 1.92 15.04
CA CYS A 189 -5.51 3.02 15.14
C CYS A 189 -6.46 2.90 16.35
N LYS A 190 -6.75 1.69 16.82
CA LYS A 190 -7.55 1.45 18.04
C LYS A 190 -6.74 1.49 19.32
N ASN A 191 -5.45 1.19 19.25
CA ASN A 191 -4.52 1.10 20.38
C ASN A 191 -3.21 1.84 20.05
N PRO A 192 -3.27 3.13 19.78
CA PRO A 192 -2.13 3.87 19.26
C PRO A 192 -1.00 3.96 20.30
N THR A 193 0.25 3.93 19.81
CA THR A 193 1.45 4.10 20.66
C THR A 193 1.88 5.55 20.81
N ILE A 194 1.31 6.44 20.01
CA ILE A 194 1.43 7.91 20.08
C ILE A 194 0.02 8.51 20.08
N ASP A 195 -0.14 9.76 20.45
CA ASP A 195 -1.44 10.42 20.34
C ASP A 195 -1.81 10.58 18.85
N LEU A 196 -2.99 10.11 18.45
CA LEU A 196 -3.47 10.24 17.08
C LEU A 196 -3.63 11.70 16.64
N SER A 197 -3.91 12.61 17.58
CA SER A 197 -4.01 14.05 17.31
C SER A 197 -2.68 14.71 16.95
N ASP A 198 -1.56 14.07 17.29
CA ASP A 198 -0.22 14.52 16.92
C ASP A 198 0.17 14.06 15.50
N ILE A 199 -0.63 13.20 14.87
CA ILE A 199 -0.35 12.73 13.51
C ILE A 199 -0.81 13.79 12.50
N ARG A 200 0.17 14.39 11.83
CA ARG A 200 -0.08 15.37 10.78
C ARG A 200 -0.73 14.76 9.54
N PHE A 201 -0.19 13.65 9.08
CA PHE A 201 -0.71 12.81 8.01
C PHE A 201 0.01 11.46 7.94
N MET A 202 -0.56 10.53 7.17
CA MET A 202 -0.01 9.21 6.92
C MET A 202 0.27 9.00 5.43
N LEU A 203 1.43 8.41 5.12
CA LEU A 203 1.84 8.00 3.78
C LEU A 203 1.99 6.48 3.74
N ASN A 204 1.20 5.83 2.92
CA ASN A 204 1.16 4.39 2.77
C ASN A 204 1.80 3.96 1.45
N PHE A 205 2.67 2.95 1.50
CA PHE A 205 3.33 2.38 0.34
C PHE A 205 2.91 0.93 0.16
N ASP A 206 2.27 0.66 -0.96
CA ASP A 206 1.77 -0.66 -1.26
C ASP A 206 1.90 -0.92 -2.76
N MET A 207 2.72 -1.92 -3.13
CA MET A 207 3.07 -2.24 -4.50
C MET A 207 3.66 -1.04 -5.27
N VAL A 208 4.83 -0.57 -4.84
CA VAL A 208 5.53 0.57 -5.44
C VAL A 208 6.71 0.17 -6.35
N GLY A 209 6.88 -1.14 -6.60
CA GLY A 209 8.02 -1.70 -7.33
C GLY A 209 7.78 -1.97 -8.81
N ARG A 210 6.64 -1.58 -9.38
CA ARG A 210 6.34 -1.84 -10.80
C ARG A 210 6.05 -0.56 -11.60
N LEU A 211 6.72 0.55 -11.25
CA LEU A 211 6.64 1.77 -12.03
C LEU A 211 6.98 1.47 -13.50
N ASN A 212 6.05 1.78 -14.39
CA ASN A 212 6.16 1.47 -15.81
C ASN A 212 6.94 2.55 -16.59
N SER A 213 7.25 2.28 -17.84
CA SER A 213 7.99 3.21 -18.71
C SER A 213 7.27 4.54 -19.01
N ASN A 214 5.98 4.65 -18.68
CA ASN A 214 5.23 5.89 -18.78
C ASN A 214 5.28 6.70 -17.49
N ASN A 215 5.94 6.22 -16.44
CA ASN A 215 5.96 6.78 -15.09
C ASN A 215 4.54 6.97 -14.51
N ASP A 216 3.61 6.03 -14.79
CA ASP A 216 2.26 6.07 -14.22
C ASP A 216 2.33 5.75 -12.71
N LEU A 217 1.99 6.72 -11.86
CA LEU A 217 1.93 6.59 -10.40
C LEU A 217 0.53 6.93 -9.90
N ALA A 218 -0.11 5.99 -9.23
CA ALA A 218 -1.38 6.24 -8.56
C ALA A 218 -1.15 6.78 -7.15
N ILE A 219 -1.94 7.80 -6.78
CA ILE A 219 -1.99 8.35 -5.43
C ILE A 219 -3.46 8.45 -5.03
N ASN A 220 -3.87 7.59 -4.10
CA ASN A 220 -5.22 7.60 -3.54
C ASN A 220 -5.24 8.44 -2.26
N GLY A 221 -6.43 8.95 -1.90
CA GLY A 221 -6.61 9.75 -0.70
C GLY A 221 -6.33 11.25 -0.86
N VAL A 222 -6.15 11.75 -2.10
CA VAL A 222 -5.85 13.18 -2.30
C VAL A 222 -7.01 14.11 -1.91
N GLY A 223 -8.22 13.57 -1.72
CA GLY A 223 -9.37 14.30 -1.19
C GLY A 223 -9.36 14.44 0.34
N THR A 224 -8.49 13.72 1.06
CA THR A 224 -8.46 13.68 2.53
C THR A 224 -7.91 14.96 3.18
N SER A 225 -7.31 15.85 2.38
CA SER A 225 -6.95 17.22 2.78
C SER A 225 -7.06 18.17 1.59
N SER A 226 -7.35 19.45 1.87
CA SER A 226 -7.36 20.49 0.82
C SER A 226 -5.97 20.81 0.27
N LYS A 227 -4.93 20.34 0.94
CA LYS A 227 -3.53 20.68 0.64
C LYS A 227 -2.90 19.73 -0.37
N TRP A 228 -3.40 18.50 -0.48
CA TRP A 228 -2.73 17.44 -1.23
C TRP A 228 -2.53 17.74 -2.71
N ILE A 229 -3.58 18.18 -3.42
CA ILE A 229 -3.52 18.33 -4.88
C ILE A 229 -2.48 19.37 -5.29
N ASP A 230 -2.49 20.55 -4.62
CA ASP A 230 -1.55 21.62 -4.92
C ASP A 230 -0.11 21.22 -4.58
N LEU A 231 0.08 20.59 -3.40
CA LEU A 231 1.39 20.14 -2.93
C LEU A 231 1.99 19.09 -3.88
N ILE A 232 1.21 18.05 -4.21
CA ILE A 232 1.63 16.97 -5.10
C ILE A 232 1.97 17.50 -6.50
N ASN A 233 1.12 18.37 -7.05
CA ASN A 233 1.38 18.95 -8.38
C ASN A 233 2.61 19.85 -8.39
N GLN A 234 2.83 20.64 -7.34
CA GLN A 234 4.03 21.47 -7.20
C GLN A 234 5.30 20.61 -7.21
N VAL A 235 5.33 19.55 -6.42
CA VAL A 235 6.49 18.64 -6.31
C VAL A 235 6.70 17.84 -7.60
N ASN A 236 5.62 17.50 -8.30
CA ASN A 236 5.72 16.67 -9.50
C ASN A 236 6.33 17.41 -10.73
N ILE A 237 6.46 18.74 -10.68
CA ILE A 237 7.08 19.50 -11.79
C ILE A 237 8.49 18.98 -12.08
N ASP A 238 9.25 18.61 -11.06
CA ASP A 238 10.63 18.14 -11.17
C ASP A 238 10.74 16.62 -11.33
N ASN A 239 9.68 15.84 -10.96
CA ASN A 239 9.72 14.38 -10.91
C ASN A 239 9.06 13.70 -12.13
N ASN A 240 8.23 14.41 -12.88
CA ASN A 240 7.69 13.94 -14.16
C ASN A 240 6.83 12.66 -14.11
N PHE A 241 6.19 12.36 -12.96
CA PHE A 241 5.23 11.26 -12.88
C PHE A 241 3.94 11.61 -13.62
N LYS A 242 3.38 10.60 -14.28
CA LYS A 242 2.02 10.68 -14.81
C LYS A 242 1.04 10.24 -13.73
N LEU A 243 0.64 11.21 -12.92
CA LEU A 243 -0.17 10.99 -11.73
C LEU A 243 -1.59 10.52 -12.06
N LYS A 244 -2.05 9.49 -11.33
CA LYS A 244 -3.43 9.00 -11.31
C LYS A 244 -3.99 9.29 -9.93
N LEU A 245 -4.66 10.43 -9.76
CA LEU A 245 -5.15 10.89 -8.48
C LEU A 245 -6.56 10.38 -8.20
N SER A 246 -6.81 9.84 -6.99
CA SER A 246 -8.12 9.44 -6.49
C SER A 246 -8.42 10.16 -5.18
N GLU A 247 -9.63 10.75 -5.08
CA GLU A 247 -10.03 11.53 -3.90
C GLU A 247 -10.27 10.66 -2.66
N SER A 248 -10.75 9.41 -2.83
CA SER A 248 -11.22 8.57 -1.73
C SER A 248 -10.14 8.27 -0.70
N GLY A 249 -10.44 8.50 0.58
CA GLY A 249 -9.64 8.05 1.71
C GLY A 249 -9.87 6.59 2.07
N ILE A 250 -10.95 5.98 1.56
CA ILE A 250 -11.21 4.55 1.68
C ILE A 250 -10.63 3.83 0.47
N GLY A 251 -9.84 2.80 0.71
CA GLY A 251 -9.21 1.97 -0.30
C GLY A 251 -8.79 0.61 0.25
N PRO A 252 -8.14 -0.21 -0.56
CA PRO A 252 -7.83 -1.60 -0.20
C PRO A 252 -6.51 -1.76 0.57
N SER A 253 -6.00 -0.72 1.22
CA SER A 253 -4.74 -0.78 1.95
C SER A 253 -4.79 0.02 3.26
N ASP A 254 -3.73 -0.03 4.05
CA ASP A 254 -3.62 0.44 5.45
C ASP A 254 -3.94 1.92 5.67
N HIS A 255 -3.79 2.79 4.66
CA HIS A 255 -4.18 4.20 4.72
C HIS A 255 -5.65 4.40 5.14
N SER A 256 -6.51 3.45 4.79
CA SER A 256 -7.95 3.49 5.15
C SER A 256 -8.18 3.47 6.65
N SER A 257 -7.33 2.75 7.40
CA SER A 257 -7.44 2.69 8.86
C SER A 257 -7.18 4.06 9.51
N PHE A 258 -6.24 4.84 8.97
CA PHE A 258 -5.92 6.19 9.45
C PHE A 258 -6.98 7.20 9.01
N TYR A 259 -7.42 7.13 7.77
CA TYR A 259 -8.52 7.95 7.29
C TYR A 259 -9.76 7.83 8.17
N LEU A 260 -10.12 6.62 8.63
CA LEU A 260 -11.24 6.37 9.54
C LEU A 260 -11.03 6.94 10.97
N GLN A 261 -9.87 7.52 11.26
CA GLN A 261 -9.55 8.27 12.48
C GLN A 261 -9.38 9.77 12.21
N ASP A 262 -9.95 10.27 11.12
CA ASP A 262 -9.87 11.66 10.69
C ASP A 262 -8.43 12.17 10.43
N ILE A 263 -7.52 11.26 10.03
CA ILE A 263 -6.14 11.57 9.69
C ILE A 263 -6.01 11.63 8.16
N PRO A 264 -5.48 12.74 7.59
CA PRO A 264 -5.19 12.81 6.15
C PRO A 264 -4.22 11.71 5.75
N ALA A 265 -4.55 10.94 4.72
CA ALA A 265 -3.74 9.80 4.32
C ALA A 265 -3.62 9.69 2.79
N LEU A 266 -2.42 9.36 2.34
CA LEU A 266 -2.15 9.05 0.94
C LEU A 266 -1.70 7.60 0.80
N HIS A 267 -2.08 6.96 -0.29
CA HIS A 267 -1.62 5.64 -0.67
C HIS A 267 -0.95 5.72 -2.04
N PHE A 268 0.32 5.34 -2.11
CA PHE A 268 1.14 5.29 -3.32
C PHE A 268 1.15 3.87 -3.89
N PHE A 269 0.91 3.76 -5.19
CA PHE A 269 0.69 2.49 -5.87
C PHE A 269 1.13 2.57 -7.34
N THR A 270 1.89 1.61 -7.84
CA THR A 270 2.34 1.58 -9.25
C THR A 270 1.44 0.79 -10.18
N GLY A 271 0.35 0.23 -9.66
CA GLY A 271 -0.64 -0.52 -10.42
C GLY A 271 -0.53 -2.02 -10.22
N GLN A 272 -1.65 -2.69 -10.44
CA GLN A 272 -1.65 -4.15 -10.48
C GLN A 272 -0.95 -4.65 -11.74
N HIS A 273 -0.32 -5.81 -11.63
CA HIS A 273 0.39 -6.47 -12.72
C HIS A 273 0.01 -7.95 -12.80
N GLU A 274 0.42 -8.61 -13.86
CA GLU A 274 0.07 -10.02 -14.11
C GLU A 274 0.54 -11.01 -13.04
N ASP A 275 1.53 -10.62 -12.23
CA ASP A 275 2.09 -11.44 -11.15
C ASP A 275 1.40 -11.23 -9.79
N TYR A 276 0.49 -10.26 -9.68
CA TYR A 276 -0.20 -9.93 -8.42
C TYR A 276 -0.83 -11.17 -7.79
N HIS A 277 -0.57 -11.38 -6.50
CA HIS A 277 -1.02 -12.54 -5.72
C HIS A 277 -0.64 -13.89 -6.34
N LYS A 278 0.52 -13.98 -6.97
CA LYS A 278 1.06 -15.22 -7.56
C LYS A 278 2.50 -15.47 -7.13
N PRO A 279 2.96 -16.74 -7.18
CA PRO A 279 4.37 -17.08 -6.92
C PRO A 279 5.35 -16.38 -7.86
N SER A 280 4.86 -15.82 -8.96
CA SER A 280 5.68 -15.12 -9.95
C SER A 280 5.93 -13.65 -9.63
N ASP A 281 5.40 -13.11 -8.50
CA ASP A 281 5.79 -11.79 -7.99
C ASP A 281 7.14 -11.90 -7.29
N ASP A 282 8.21 -11.80 -8.07
CA ASP A 282 9.57 -12.06 -7.68
C ASP A 282 10.47 -10.82 -7.86
N ARG A 283 11.50 -10.74 -7.04
CA ARG A 283 12.51 -9.65 -6.94
C ARG A 283 13.21 -9.29 -8.25
N ASN A 284 13.33 -10.23 -9.19
CA ASN A 284 13.93 -9.97 -10.50
C ASN A 284 13.05 -9.12 -11.45
N LYS A 285 11.78 -8.90 -11.07
CA LYS A 285 10.81 -8.11 -11.83
C LYS A 285 10.59 -6.71 -11.26
N VAL A 286 11.18 -6.40 -10.12
CA VAL A 286 11.04 -5.11 -9.43
C VAL A 286 11.87 -4.02 -10.13
N ASN A 287 11.26 -2.85 -10.34
CA ASN A 287 11.90 -1.65 -10.84
C ASN A 287 12.51 -0.84 -9.67
N TYR A 288 13.75 -1.16 -9.30
CA TYR A 288 14.45 -0.52 -8.18
C TYR A 288 14.75 0.96 -8.40
N GLU A 289 14.93 1.38 -9.65
CA GLU A 289 15.08 2.80 -10.01
C GLU A 289 13.76 3.54 -9.77
N GLY A 290 12.64 2.94 -10.19
CA GLY A 290 11.31 3.49 -9.95
C GLY A 290 10.97 3.63 -8.47
N ILE A 291 11.36 2.68 -7.61
CA ILE A 291 11.19 2.81 -6.15
C ILE A 291 12.00 4.00 -5.62
N LEU A 292 13.23 4.18 -6.08
CA LEU A 292 14.07 5.31 -5.68
C LEU A 292 13.48 6.65 -6.11
N ASP A 293 12.94 6.73 -7.34
CA ASP A 293 12.28 7.93 -7.85
C ASP A 293 11.04 8.29 -7.01
N ILE A 294 10.24 7.29 -6.62
CA ILE A 294 9.09 7.47 -5.72
C ILE A 294 9.55 7.91 -4.34
N LEU A 295 10.63 7.35 -3.79
CA LEU A 295 11.19 7.76 -2.51
C LEU A 295 11.53 9.25 -2.50
N PHE A 296 12.27 9.73 -3.50
CA PHE A 296 12.64 11.16 -3.58
C PHE A 296 11.42 12.05 -3.83
N PHE A 297 10.45 11.58 -4.59
CA PHE A 297 9.18 12.30 -4.75
C PHE A 297 8.46 12.49 -3.41
N VAL A 298 8.38 11.42 -2.61
CA VAL A 298 7.76 11.44 -1.28
C VAL A 298 8.57 12.30 -0.30
N GLU A 299 9.90 12.21 -0.30
CA GLU A 299 10.78 13.10 0.49
C GLU A 299 10.49 14.56 0.17
N ASN A 300 10.37 14.90 -1.12
CA ASN A 300 10.04 16.27 -1.55
C ASN A 300 8.62 16.69 -1.12
N ILE A 301 7.63 15.79 -1.10
CA ILE A 301 6.29 16.07 -0.55
C ILE A 301 6.40 16.40 0.94
N ILE A 302 7.12 15.59 1.72
CA ILE A 302 7.35 15.84 3.15
C ILE A 302 8.07 17.18 3.34
N TYR A 303 9.11 17.47 2.56
CA TYR A 303 9.86 18.72 2.66
C TYR A 303 9.00 19.93 2.31
N ALA A 304 8.25 19.89 1.23
CA ALA A 304 7.38 20.97 0.80
C ALA A 304 6.23 21.21 1.81
N SER A 305 5.77 20.16 2.51
CA SER A 305 4.74 20.28 3.56
C SER A 305 5.19 21.14 4.74
N ASN A 306 6.50 21.35 4.94
CA ASN A 306 7.03 22.24 5.99
C ASN A 306 6.53 23.70 5.89
N SER A 307 6.14 24.14 4.70
CA SER A 307 5.61 25.47 4.46
C SER A 307 4.11 25.62 4.76
N ILE A 308 3.43 24.52 5.08
CA ILE A 308 1.98 24.46 5.33
C ILE A 308 1.74 24.43 6.84
N ASN A 309 1.18 25.48 7.40
CA ASN A 309 0.96 25.58 8.85
C ASN A 309 -0.18 24.70 9.34
N ASP A 310 -1.24 24.55 8.55
CA ASP A 310 -2.44 23.79 8.91
C ASP A 310 -2.73 22.74 7.82
N PHE A 311 -2.65 21.48 8.20
CA PHE A 311 -2.94 20.34 7.32
C PHE A 311 -4.30 19.78 7.68
N ASP A 312 -5.34 20.32 7.06
CA ASP A 312 -6.74 20.02 7.35
C ASP A 312 -7.11 18.57 6.98
N PHE A 313 -7.99 17.96 7.76
CA PHE A 313 -8.67 16.74 7.36
C PHE A 313 -9.97 17.07 6.64
N LYS A 314 -10.26 16.29 5.60
CA LYS A 314 -11.55 16.32 4.87
C LYS A 314 -12.11 14.93 4.69
N GLU A 315 -13.38 14.80 5.06
CA GLU A 315 -14.17 13.62 4.70
C GLU A 315 -14.41 13.60 3.18
N THR A 316 -14.15 12.46 2.54
CA THR A 316 -14.30 12.31 1.09
C THR A 316 -15.72 11.89 0.72
N LYS A 317 -16.21 12.26 -0.47
CA LYS A 317 -17.63 12.17 -0.86
C LYS A 317 -18.24 10.76 -0.86
N ASN A 318 -17.40 9.73 -0.81
CA ASN A 318 -17.86 8.33 -0.84
C ASN A 318 -18.04 7.70 0.55
N ASP A 319 -17.77 8.44 1.63
CA ASP A 319 -17.50 7.87 2.95
C ASP A 319 -18.68 7.91 3.92
N SER A 320 -19.76 8.58 3.59
CA SER A 320 -21.00 8.60 4.40
C SER A 320 -21.70 7.21 4.50
N GLN A 321 -21.13 6.18 3.86
CA GLN A 321 -21.60 4.81 3.93
C GLN A 321 -20.52 3.94 4.56
N LYS A 322 -20.80 3.36 5.75
CA LYS A 322 -19.99 2.28 6.35
C LYS A 322 -19.63 1.28 5.26
N THR A 323 -18.35 0.90 5.17
CA THR A 323 -17.89 -0.13 4.22
C THR A 323 -18.87 -1.30 4.26
N PRO A 324 -19.56 -1.63 3.16
CA PRO A 324 -20.58 -2.65 3.18
C PRO A 324 -19.94 -4.01 3.50
N LYS A 325 -20.45 -4.71 4.52
CA LYS A 325 -20.09 -6.11 4.74
C LYS A 325 -20.80 -6.94 3.69
N PHE A 326 -20.05 -7.75 2.95
CA PHE A 326 -20.61 -8.67 1.96
C PHE A 326 -20.18 -10.10 2.27
N SER A 327 -21.07 -11.06 2.00
CA SER A 327 -20.86 -12.48 2.21
C SER A 327 -20.58 -13.26 0.93
N VAL A 328 -20.62 -12.57 -0.22
CA VAL A 328 -20.44 -13.15 -1.56
C VAL A 328 -19.44 -12.33 -2.36
N THR A 329 -18.84 -12.95 -3.36
CA THR A 329 -17.92 -12.27 -4.29
C THR A 329 -18.13 -12.78 -5.72
N LEU A 330 -17.86 -11.94 -6.69
CA LEU A 330 -17.70 -12.39 -8.07
C LEU A 330 -16.38 -13.16 -8.27
N GLY A 331 -15.41 -13.01 -7.38
CA GLY A 331 -14.07 -13.55 -7.57
C GLY A 331 -13.34 -12.86 -8.71
N VAL A 332 -13.48 -11.54 -8.77
CA VAL A 332 -12.79 -10.69 -9.74
C VAL A 332 -11.88 -9.73 -9.00
N MET A 333 -10.85 -9.32 -9.69
CA MET A 333 -9.87 -8.35 -9.24
C MET A 333 -10.18 -6.99 -9.87
N PRO A 334 -10.40 -5.95 -9.06
CA PRO A 334 -10.64 -4.62 -9.56
C PRO A 334 -9.38 -4.00 -10.16
N ASP A 335 -9.56 -3.15 -11.17
CA ASP A 335 -8.51 -2.28 -11.67
C ASP A 335 -8.56 -0.94 -10.94
N TYR A 336 -7.66 -0.76 -9.99
CA TYR A 336 -7.56 0.44 -9.16
C TYR A 336 -6.98 1.67 -9.89
N LEU A 337 -6.41 1.49 -11.09
CA LEU A 337 -5.94 2.59 -11.94
C LEU A 337 -7.03 3.11 -12.89
N PHE A 338 -8.19 2.46 -12.92
CA PHE A 338 -9.27 2.84 -13.79
C PHE A 338 -10.01 4.07 -13.27
N SER A 339 -9.91 5.18 -13.96
CA SER A 339 -10.57 6.46 -13.63
C SER A 339 -11.93 6.67 -14.31
N GLY A 340 -12.43 5.66 -15.03
CA GLY A 340 -13.75 5.71 -15.69
C GLY A 340 -14.90 5.37 -14.75
N LYS A 341 -16.14 5.54 -15.25
CA LYS A 341 -17.34 5.16 -14.50
C LYS A 341 -17.51 3.63 -14.49
N GLY A 342 -17.73 3.05 -13.32
CA GLY A 342 -17.87 1.62 -13.09
C GLY A 342 -16.66 1.01 -12.39
N MET A 343 -16.69 -0.30 -12.19
CA MET A 343 -15.55 -1.05 -11.64
C MET A 343 -14.99 -1.93 -12.76
N ARG A 344 -13.82 -1.55 -13.30
CA ARG A 344 -13.11 -2.34 -14.31
C ARG A 344 -12.46 -3.56 -13.66
N ILE A 345 -12.51 -4.68 -14.36
CA ILE A 345 -11.94 -5.95 -13.92
C ILE A 345 -10.55 -6.11 -14.53
N ASP A 346 -9.53 -6.24 -13.68
CA ASP A 346 -8.16 -6.54 -14.10
C ASP A 346 -7.84 -8.02 -14.08
N GLY A 347 -8.58 -8.83 -13.32
CA GLY A 347 -8.41 -10.26 -13.26
C GLY A 347 -9.68 -11.00 -12.84
N VAL A 348 -9.75 -12.28 -13.19
CA VAL A 348 -10.86 -13.17 -12.81
C VAL A 348 -10.29 -14.46 -12.24
N SER A 349 -10.66 -14.78 -10.99
CA SER A 349 -10.21 -15.98 -10.29
C SER A 349 -10.92 -17.21 -10.86
N LYS A 350 -10.13 -18.18 -11.33
CA LYS A 350 -10.64 -19.44 -11.91
C LYS A 350 -11.54 -20.20 -10.93
N GLY A 351 -12.66 -20.69 -11.42
CA GLY A 351 -13.63 -21.45 -10.63
C GLY A 351 -14.53 -20.63 -9.71
N LYS A 352 -14.34 -19.33 -9.61
CA LYS A 352 -15.22 -18.41 -8.87
C LYS A 352 -16.42 -17.99 -9.70
N THR A 353 -17.36 -17.27 -9.09
CA THR A 353 -18.63 -16.87 -9.73
C THR A 353 -18.41 -16.17 -11.06
N GLY A 354 -17.53 -15.17 -11.15
CA GLY A 354 -17.25 -14.43 -12.38
C GLY A 354 -16.75 -15.34 -13.53
N ASP A 355 -15.78 -16.21 -13.25
CA ASP A 355 -15.23 -17.15 -14.22
C ASP A 355 -16.31 -18.09 -14.78
N LYS A 356 -17.15 -18.68 -13.91
CA LYS A 356 -18.21 -19.61 -14.30
C LYS A 356 -19.28 -18.98 -15.19
N TYR A 357 -19.52 -17.70 -15.03
CA TYR A 357 -20.53 -16.98 -15.79
C TYR A 357 -19.94 -16.11 -16.90
N GLY A 358 -18.65 -16.28 -17.22
CA GLY A 358 -18.02 -15.68 -18.39
C GLY A 358 -17.71 -14.19 -18.26
N ILE A 359 -17.48 -13.70 -17.05
CA ILE A 359 -16.87 -12.40 -16.80
C ILE A 359 -15.38 -12.48 -17.18
N LEU A 360 -14.85 -11.46 -17.82
CA LEU A 360 -13.50 -11.44 -18.37
C LEU A 360 -12.71 -10.22 -17.84
N LYS A 361 -11.38 -10.33 -17.88
CA LYS A 361 -10.48 -9.17 -17.73
C LYS A 361 -10.84 -8.10 -18.76
N GLY A 362 -10.89 -6.84 -18.31
CA GLY A 362 -11.27 -5.69 -19.12
C GLY A 362 -12.76 -5.34 -19.10
N ASP A 363 -13.63 -6.22 -18.60
CA ASP A 363 -15.04 -5.89 -18.37
C ASP A 363 -15.16 -4.77 -17.33
N ILE A 364 -16.15 -3.90 -17.50
CA ILE A 364 -16.47 -2.88 -16.51
C ILE A 364 -17.84 -3.20 -15.92
N VAL A 365 -17.92 -3.52 -14.64
CA VAL A 365 -19.19 -3.68 -13.94
C VAL A 365 -19.82 -2.30 -13.78
N ILE A 366 -21.02 -2.13 -14.33
CA ILE A 366 -21.77 -0.87 -14.30
C ILE A 366 -23.09 -0.97 -13.54
N LYS A 367 -23.54 -2.20 -13.22
CA LYS A 367 -24.73 -2.44 -12.38
C LYS A 367 -24.69 -3.85 -11.79
N MET A 368 -25.16 -3.99 -10.54
CA MET A 368 -25.32 -5.27 -9.86
C MET A 368 -26.69 -5.33 -9.18
N GLY A 369 -27.59 -6.14 -9.71
CA GLY A 369 -28.99 -6.16 -9.27
C GLY A 369 -29.63 -4.78 -9.42
N SER A 370 -30.08 -4.19 -8.31
CA SER A 370 -30.67 -2.84 -8.28
C SER A 370 -29.64 -1.71 -8.13
N VAL A 371 -28.38 -2.03 -7.79
CA VAL A 371 -27.33 -1.04 -7.49
C VAL A 371 -26.57 -0.65 -8.76
N ASP A 372 -26.59 0.64 -9.10
CA ASP A 372 -25.71 1.17 -10.14
C ASP A 372 -24.28 1.24 -9.61
N VAL A 373 -23.32 0.71 -10.38
CA VAL A 373 -21.89 0.68 -10.02
C VAL A 373 -21.20 1.81 -10.76
N SER A 374 -20.73 2.80 -10.00
CA SER A 374 -19.97 3.94 -10.51
C SER A 374 -18.48 3.89 -10.15
N ASP A 375 -18.17 3.12 -9.10
CA ASP A 375 -16.86 3.03 -8.46
C ASP A 375 -16.78 1.75 -7.61
N MET A 376 -15.65 1.54 -6.92
CA MET A 376 -15.43 0.40 -6.04
C MET A 376 -16.43 0.33 -4.87
N MET A 377 -16.76 1.46 -4.24
CA MET A 377 -17.69 1.47 -3.09
C MET A 377 -19.09 1.04 -3.49
N SER A 378 -19.59 1.54 -4.63
CA SER A 378 -20.88 1.11 -5.16
C SER A 378 -20.88 -0.35 -5.62
N TYR A 379 -19.73 -0.88 -6.08
CA TYR A 379 -19.55 -2.30 -6.35
C TYR A 379 -19.67 -3.14 -5.07
N MET A 380 -18.96 -2.77 -3.99
CA MET A 380 -19.04 -3.42 -2.69
C MET A 380 -20.45 -3.35 -2.11
N LYS A 381 -21.12 -2.20 -2.26
CA LYS A 381 -22.54 -2.04 -1.90
C LYS A 381 -23.44 -2.98 -2.71
N GLY A 382 -23.15 -3.18 -3.99
CA GLY A 382 -23.85 -4.16 -4.82
C GLY A 382 -23.71 -5.57 -4.25
N LEU A 383 -22.47 -6.00 -3.94
CA LEU A 383 -22.20 -7.30 -3.34
C LEU A 383 -22.91 -7.52 -2.01
N SER A 384 -23.02 -6.47 -1.17
CA SER A 384 -23.64 -6.56 0.16
C SER A 384 -25.14 -6.81 0.14
N GLN A 385 -25.78 -6.71 -1.01
CA GLN A 385 -27.21 -7.02 -1.17
C GLN A 385 -27.49 -8.51 -1.32
N PHE A 386 -26.47 -9.35 -1.46
CA PHE A 386 -26.62 -10.75 -1.83
C PHE A 386 -25.98 -11.69 -0.83
N ASN A 387 -26.56 -12.89 -0.74
CA ASN A 387 -26.05 -14.02 0.01
C ASN A 387 -25.71 -15.17 -0.95
N LYS A 388 -24.99 -16.16 -0.45
CA LYS A 388 -24.70 -17.39 -1.20
C LYS A 388 -26.02 -18.05 -1.64
N GLY A 389 -26.11 -18.35 -2.92
CA GLY A 389 -27.30 -18.94 -3.57
C GLY A 389 -28.26 -17.93 -4.18
N ASP A 390 -28.07 -16.62 -3.94
CA ASP A 390 -28.92 -15.61 -4.54
C ASP A 390 -28.67 -15.47 -6.06
N GLU A 391 -29.72 -15.33 -6.80
CA GLU A 391 -29.71 -15.04 -8.24
C GLU A 391 -29.73 -13.54 -8.49
N THR A 392 -28.92 -13.06 -9.45
CA THR A 392 -28.93 -11.64 -9.85
C THR A 392 -28.49 -11.46 -11.29
N ILE A 393 -28.69 -10.24 -11.79
CA ILE A 393 -28.13 -9.80 -13.07
C ILE A 393 -27.01 -8.80 -12.77
N VAL A 394 -25.82 -9.11 -13.27
CA VAL A 394 -24.69 -8.17 -13.32
C VAL A 394 -24.62 -7.61 -14.73
N LYS A 395 -24.71 -6.29 -14.86
CA LYS A 395 -24.51 -5.60 -16.13
C LYS A 395 -23.07 -5.15 -16.23
N ILE A 396 -22.43 -5.54 -17.32
CA ILE A 396 -21.06 -5.15 -17.63
C ILE A 396 -21.00 -4.36 -18.94
N LEU A 397 -19.94 -3.59 -19.10
CA LEU A 397 -19.54 -2.99 -20.36
C LEU A 397 -18.30 -3.74 -20.88
N ARG A 398 -18.41 -4.42 -22.03
CA ARG A 398 -17.35 -5.14 -22.71
C ARG A 398 -17.17 -4.54 -24.09
N GLU A 399 -15.98 -4.02 -24.40
CA GLU A 399 -15.68 -3.37 -25.70
C GLU A 399 -16.73 -2.32 -26.10
N GLY A 400 -17.20 -1.54 -25.12
CA GLY A 400 -18.20 -0.49 -25.33
C GLY A 400 -19.65 -0.98 -25.48
N LYS A 401 -19.93 -2.30 -25.33
CA LYS A 401 -21.27 -2.88 -25.41
C LYS A 401 -21.76 -3.32 -24.02
N GLU A 402 -22.99 -2.96 -23.68
CA GLU A 402 -23.64 -3.45 -22.47
C GLU A 402 -24.05 -4.92 -22.62
N ILE A 403 -23.66 -5.74 -21.64
CA ILE A 403 -24.00 -7.16 -21.55
C ILE A 403 -24.61 -7.43 -20.18
N ASN A 404 -25.75 -8.11 -20.17
CA ASN A 404 -26.37 -8.60 -18.94
C ASN A 404 -25.94 -10.06 -18.69
N ILE A 405 -25.36 -10.31 -17.54
CA ILE A 405 -24.93 -11.63 -17.10
C ILE A 405 -25.81 -12.07 -15.93
N SER A 406 -26.67 -13.06 -16.16
CA SER A 406 -27.44 -13.70 -15.09
C SER A 406 -26.54 -14.70 -14.38
N LEU A 407 -26.42 -14.59 -13.06
CA LEU A 407 -25.54 -15.45 -12.26
C LEU A 407 -26.14 -15.78 -10.90
N ILE A 408 -25.62 -16.84 -10.28
CA ILE A 408 -25.93 -17.27 -8.92
C ILE A 408 -24.64 -17.18 -8.11
N PHE A 409 -24.66 -16.47 -6.98
CA PHE A 409 -23.52 -16.38 -6.07
C PHE A 409 -23.24 -17.71 -5.38
N GLN A 410 -21.95 -18.07 -5.28
CA GLN A 410 -21.49 -19.38 -4.74
C GLN A 410 -20.87 -19.26 -3.36
#